data_592ccd8b667900b38fdeb56c28a786d2
#
_entry.id   592ccd8b667900b38fdeb56c28a786d2
#
_cell.length_a   1.000
_cell.length_b   1.000
_cell.length_c   1.000
_cell.angle_alpha   90.00
_cell.angle_beta   90.00
_cell.angle_gamma   90.00
#
_symmetry.space_group_name_H-M   'P 1'
#
loop_
_entity.id
_entity.type
_entity.pdbx_description
1 polymer ?
#
loop_
_entity_poly.entity_id
_entity_poly.type
_entity_poly.pdbx_seq_one_letter_code
_entity_poly.pdbx_strand_id
1 'polypeptide(L)'
;YLDWAALRPMSEIEFEKIADNFEEVKKYIGVRLYNKEYIDYVGKEFTIGKDFEGDIYSMLVFDFPHSIASIKPEQINKWEKSIDELFEIGLQNIKDKYPLTITKENFNVFDIWFANSDNFFTPNIVYDLENRKELRGSKGLLIGIPHRHSAIIYPIENLEVVKAINGIFPAIYNMNVEGPGSLSNKVFWYIDGTFTEIPYKMEDGKLQLFPPDNFLQLLNELT
;
A
#
# COMPACT_ATOMS: atom_id res chain seq x y z
N TYR A 1 3.47 33.62 18.27
CA TYR A 1 2.18 33.67 17.59
C TYR A 1 2.19 32.61 16.50
N LEU A 2 1.52 31.48 16.73
CA LEU A 2 1.22 30.49 15.70
C LEU A 2 0.29 31.13 14.68
N ASP A 3 0.67 31.09 13.40
CA ASP A 3 -0.14 31.62 12.33
C ASP A 3 -1.34 30.67 12.10
N TRP A 4 -2.46 31.00 12.68
CA TRP A 4 -3.71 30.24 12.57
C TRP A 4 -4.21 30.10 11.12
N ALA A 5 -3.80 30.98 10.21
CA ALA A 5 -4.16 30.91 8.80
C ALA A 5 -3.46 29.72 8.09
N ALA A 6 -2.25 29.34 8.56
CA ALA A 6 -1.52 28.20 8.04
C ALA A 6 -2.09 26.84 8.49
N LEU A 7 -2.94 26.82 9.53
CA LEU A 7 -3.54 25.60 10.10
C LEU A 7 -5.01 25.41 9.66
N ARG A 8 -5.59 26.36 8.95
CA ARG A 8 -6.97 26.27 8.47
C ARG A 8 -7.04 25.27 7.28
N PRO A 9 -7.98 24.29 7.31
CA PRO A 9 -8.25 23.46 6.14
C PRO A 9 -8.57 24.35 4.93
N MET A 10 -8.01 24.03 3.77
CA MET A 10 -8.43 24.66 2.52
C MET A 10 -9.91 24.37 2.32
N SER A 11 -10.72 25.40 2.17
CA SER A 11 -12.13 25.24 1.87
C SER A 11 -12.31 24.73 0.43
N GLU A 12 -13.42 24.06 0.17
CA GLU A 12 -13.79 23.61 -1.17
C GLU A 12 -13.74 24.75 -2.20
N ILE A 13 -14.23 25.93 -1.81
CA ILE A 13 -14.22 27.15 -2.64
C ILE A 13 -12.78 27.64 -2.94
N GLU A 14 -11.88 27.55 -1.97
CA GLU A 14 -10.47 27.93 -2.17
C GLU A 14 -9.76 26.95 -3.08
N PHE A 15 -10.05 25.65 -2.94
CA PHE A 15 -9.51 24.63 -3.80
C PHE A 15 -10.00 24.74 -5.25
N GLU A 16 -11.31 24.97 -5.46
CA GLU A 16 -11.88 25.16 -6.80
C GLU A 16 -11.18 26.27 -7.60
N LYS A 17 -10.71 27.32 -6.93
CA LYS A 17 -9.99 28.42 -7.58
C LYS A 17 -8.62 28.04 -8.14
N ILE A 18 -7.96 27.05 -7.54
CA ILE A 18 -6.61 26.61 -7.93
C ILE A 18 -6.61 25.26 -8.65
N ALA A 19 -7.73 24.53 -8.62
CA ALA A 19 -7.82 23.16 -9.10
C ALA A 19 -7.40 22.98 -10.57
N ASP A 20 -7.60 24.01 -11.38
CA ASP A 20 -7.23 24.01 -12.80
C ASP A 20 -5.75 24.39 -13.05
N ASN A 21 -5.07 24.96 -12.05
CA ASN A 21 -3.66 25.35 -12.14
C ASN A 21 -2.77 24.22 -11.59
N PHE A 22 -2.17 23.44 -12.50
CA PHE A 22 -1.32 22.33 -12.14
C PHE A 22 -0.18 22.69 -11.18
N GLU A 23 0.49 23.83 -11.40
CA GLU A 23 1.64 24.25 -10.57
C GLU A 23 1.24 24.54 -9.10
N GLU A 24 0.00 24.96 -8.88
CA GLU A 24 -0.52 25.19 -7.53
C GLU A 24 -0.99 23.91 -6.84
N VAL A 25 -1.55 22.96 -7.59
CA VAL A 25 -2.12 21.73 -7.01
C VAL A 25 -1.16 20.55 -6.97
N LYS A 26 -0.10 20.51 -7.78
CA LYS A 26 0.83 19.38 -7.87
C LYS A 26 1.40 18.93 -6.53
N LYS A 27 1.61 19.85 -5.60
CA LYS A 27 2.12 19.56 -4.24
C LYS A 27 1.15 18.79 -3.35
N TYR A 28 -0.14 18.74 -3.72
CA TYR A 28 -1.17 17.99 -3.01
C TYR A 28 -1.47 16.65 -3.66
N ILE A 29 -0.93 16.38 -4.85
CA ILE A 29 -1.14 15.10 -5.52
C ILE A 29 -0.48 13.99 -4.71
N GLY A 30 -1.22 12.93 -4.43
CA GLY A 30 -0.75 11.72 -3.78
C GLY A 30 -1.26 10.46 -4.48
N VAL A 31 -0.64 9.34 -4.19
CA VAL A 31 -1.14 8.01 -4.56
C VAL A 31 -1.56 7.30 -3.30
N ARG A 32 -2.77 6.76 -3.29
CA ARG A 32 -3.30 5.98 -2.17
C ARG A 32 -3.84 4.64 -2.62
N LEU A 33 -3.59 3.60 -1.83
CA LEU A 33 -4.10 2.26 -2.10
C LEU A 33 -5.50 2.08 -1.51
N TYR A 34 -6.35 1.42 -2.28
CA TYR A 34 -7.72 1.07 -1.92
C TYR A 34 -8.01 -0.39 -2.27
N ASN A 35 -8.97 -0.99 -1.59
CA ASN A 35 -9.54 -2.25 -2.03
C ASN A 35 -10.40 -2.04 -3.29
N LYS A 36 -10.36 -2.96 -4.25
CA LYS A 36 -11.13 -2.86 -5.52
C LYS A 36 -12.63 -2.84 -5.29
N GLU A 37 -13.15 -3.53 -4.28
CA GLU A 37 -14.59 -3.48 -3.95
C GLU A 37 -15.04 -2.06 -3.61
N TYR A 38 -14.19 -1.28 -2.92
CA TYR A 38 -14.49 0.13 -2.66
C TYR A 38 -14.51 0.95 -3.95
N ILE A 39 -13.58 0.70 -4.88
CA ILE A 39 -13.55 1.38 -6.18
C ILE A 39 -14.77 1.03 -7.03
N ASP A 40 -15.19 -0.23 -7.02
CA ASP A 40 -16.40 -0.67 -7.71
C ASP A 40 -17.66 -0.01 -7.13
N TYR A 41 -17.70 0.17 -5.79
CA TYR A 41 -18.80 0.86 -5.11
C TYR A 41 -18.89 2.36 -5.46
N VAL A 42 -17.76 3.06 -5.54
CA VAL A 42 -17.74 4.50 -5.91
C VAL A 42 -17.86 4.74 -7.42
N GLY A 43 -17.62 3.72 -8.24
CA GLY A 43 -17.57 3.78 -9.70
C GLY A 43 -16.17 4.09 -10.21
N LYS A 44 -15.57 3.11 -10.88
CA LYS A 44 -14.19 3.22 -11.40
C LYS A 44 -14.02 4.40 -12.37
N GLU A 45 -15.07 4.75 -13.10
CA GLU A 45 -15.11 5.88 -14.04
C GLU A 45 -14.97 7.26 -13.36
N PHE A 46 -15.24 7.35 -12.06
CA PHE A 46 -15.05 8.58 -11.27
C PHE A 46 -13.70 8.65 -10.57
N THR A 47 -12.84 7.66 -10.79
CA THR A 47 -11.52 7.58 -10.17
C THR A 47 -10.43 7.61 -11.22
N ILE A 48 -9.25 8.07 -10.84
CA ILE A 48 -8.05 8.00 -11.67
C ILE A 48 -7.05 7.13 -10.96
N GLY A 49 -6.65 6.05 -11.61
CA GLY A 49 -5.70 5.14 -10.97
C GLY A 49 -5.33 3.97 -11.86
N LYS A 50 -4.67 3.02 -11.24
CA LYS A 50 -4.19 1.79 -11.87
C LYS A 50 -4.54 0.59 -11.01
N ASP A 51 -4.86 -0.52 -11.64
CA ASP A 51 -4.87 -1.78 -10.94
C ASP A 51 -3.45 -2.05 -10.40
N PHE A 52 -3.37 -2.43 -9.14
CA PHE A 52 -2.20 -3.00 -8.51
C PHE A 52 -2.34 -4.53 -8.51
N GLU A 53 -1.74 -5.23 -7.57
CA GLU A 53 -1.87 -6.68 -7.51
C GLU A 53 -3.12 -7.14 -6.72
N GLY A 54 -3.65 -8.28 -7.09
CA GLY A 54 -4.79 -8.90 -6.42
C GLY A 54 -6.04 -8.02 -6.40
N ASP A 55 -6.52 -7.71 -5.21
CA ASP A 55 -7.71 -6.90 -4.92
C ASP A 55 -7.39 -5.43 -4.62
N ILE A 56 -6.19 -4.96 -5.00
CA ILE A 56 -5.70 -3.62 -4.68
C ILE A 56 -5.76 -2.72 -5.91
N TYR A 57 -6.16 -1.47 -5.70
CA TYR A 57 -6.19 -0.40 -6.68
C TYR A 57 -5.43 0.82 -6.16
N SER A 58 -4.56 1.36 -6.98
CA SER A 58 -3.78 2.57 -6.71
C SER A 58 -4.49 3.77 -7.30
N MET A 59 -4.95 4.70 -6.48
CA MET A 59 -5.73 5.85 -6.89
C MET A 59 -4.99 7.16 -6.66
N LEU A 60 -5.04 8.05 -7.63
CA LEU A 60 -4.60 9.43 -7.49
C LEU A 60 -5.58 10.21 -6.63
N VAL A 61 -5.06 10.90 -5.63
CA VAL A 61 -5.82 11.68 -4.67
C VAL A 61 -5.18 13.05 -4.45
N PHE A 62 -5.95 14.01 -3.94
CA PHE A 62 -5.42 15.18 -3.27
C PHE A 62 -5.26 14.89 -1.79
N ASP A 63 -4.05 15.03 -1.29
CA ASP A 63 -3.70 14.90 0.13
C ASP A 63 -3.59 16.29 0.78
N PHE A 64 -4.72 16.77 1.27
CA PHE A 64 -4.79 18.04 2.01
C PHE A 64 -4.41 17.85 3.49
N PRO A 65 -4.10 18.91 4.23
CA PRO A 65 -3.72 18.82 5.64
C PRO A 65 -4.71 18.07 6.54
N HIS A 66 -6.01 18.10 6.21
CA HIS A 66 -7.07 17.52 7.04
C HIS A 66 -8.08 16.66 6.30
N SER A 67 -7.86 16.42 5.01
CA SER A 67 -8.77 15.62 4.18
C SER A 67 -8.07 15.03 2.97
N ILE A 68 -8.65 13.97 2.44
CA ILE A 68 -8.25 13.38 1.17
C ILE A 68 -9.43 13.48 0.22
N ALA A 69 -9.19 13.94 -1.00
CA ALA A 69 -10.19 14.04 -2.04
C ALA A 69 -9.74 13.31 -3.31
N SER A 70 -10.68 12.76 -4.06
CA SER A 70 -10.40 12.14 -5.36
C SER A 70 -10.04 13.20 -6.41
N ILE A 71 -9.05 12.91 -7.25
CA ILE A 71 -8.79 13.68 -8.47
C ILE A 71 -9.81 13.25 -9.51
N LYS A 72 -10.47 14.22 -10.12
CA LYS A 72 -11.50 13.96 -11.14
C LYS A 72 -10.90 13.92 -12.56
N PRO A 73 -11.47 13.11 -13.47
CA PRO A 73 -11.00 13.02 -14.85
C PRO A 73 -10.89 14.37 -15.57
N GLU A 74 -11.84 15.29 -15.30
CA GLU A 74 -11.88 16.60 -15.94
C GLU A 74 -10.68 17.48 -15.55
N GLN A 75 -10.13 17.29 -14.36
CA GLN A 75 -8.95 18.04 -13.88
C GLN A 75 -7.69 17.61 -14.64
N ILE A 76 -7.50 16.29 -14.84
CA ILE A 76 -6.36 15.77 -15.59
C ILE A 76 -6.35 16.27 -17.03
N ASN A 77 -7.51 16.29 -17.68
CA ASN A 77 -7.64 16.80 -19.04
C ASN A 77 -7.18 18.27 -19.17
N LYS A 78 -7.40 19.08 -18.12
CA LYS A 78 -6.96 20.49 -18.09
C LYS A 78 -5.47 20.64 -17.86
N TRP A 79 -4.85 19.72 -17.13
CA TRP A 79 -3.42 19.80 -16.80
C TRP A 79 -2.50 19.30 -17.91
N GLU A 80 -3.04 18.63 -18.91
CA GLU A 80 -2.28 18.05 -20.03
C GLU A 80 -1.13 17.13 -19.55
N LYS A 81 -1.40 16.37 -18.47
CA LYS A 81 -0.46 15.45 -17.84
C LYS A 81 -0.87 14.00 -18.05
N SER A 82 0.11 13.13 -18.26
CA SER A 82 -0.14 11.69 -18.27
C SER A 82 -0.40 11.16 -16.87
N ILE A 83 -1.14 10.07 -16.76
CA ILE A 83 -1.38 9.38 -15.48
C ILE A 83 -0.05 8.93 -14.87
N ASP A 84 0.93 8.50 -15.68
CA ASP A 84 2.23 8.06 -15.22
C ASP A 84 3.01 9.20 -14.56
N GLU A 85 3.08 10.39 -15.20
CA GLU A 85 3.70 11.58 -14.60
C GLU A 85 3.04 11.95 -13.24
N LEU A 86 1.71 11.88 -13.17
CA LEU A 86 0.97 12.20 -11.94
C LEU A 86 1.23 11.16 -10.84
N PHE A 87 1.40 9.90 -11.22
CA PHE A 87 1.79 8.85 -10.27
C PHE A 87 3.19 9.07 -9.71
N GLU A 88 4.18 9.39 -10.54
CA GLU A 88 5.54 9.71 -10.09
C GLU A 88 5.54 10.87 -9.10
N ILE A 89 4.85 11.97 -9.46
CA ILE A 89 4.70 13.14 -8.58
C ILE A 89 4.01 12.75 -7.26
N GLY A 90 2.91 12.02 -7.35
CA GLY A 90 2.12 11.64 -6.19
C GLY A 90 2.88 10.73 -5.23
N LEU A 91 3.61 9.74 -5.74
CA LEU A 91 4.45 8.85 -4.93
C LEU A 91 5.59 9.61 -4.26
N GLN A 92 6.24 10.54 -4.98
CA GLN A 92 7.31 11.35 -4.42
C GLN A 92 6.79 12.29 -3.32
N ASN A 93 5.67 12.99 -3.56
CA ASN A 93 5.05 13.87 -2.56
C ASN A 93 4.71 13.11 -1.27
N ILE A 94 4.11 11.91 -1.38
CA ILE A 94 3.76 11.09 -0.22
C ILE A 94 5.02 10.62 0.51
N LYS A 95 6.04 10.20 -0.21
CA LYS A 95 7.32 9.77 0.37
C LYS A 95 7.99 10.89 1.17
N ASP A 96 7.97 12.12 0.65
CA ASP A 96 8.59 13.28 1.28
C ASP A 96 7.79 13.75 2.50
N LYS A 97 6.46 13.72 2.40
CA LYS A 97 5.56 14.20 3.46
C LYS A 97 5.40 13.18 4.60
N TYR A 98 5.41 11.89 4.29
CA TYR A 98 5.18 10.81 5.23
C TYR A 98 6.29 9.75 5.17
N PRO A 99 7.49 10.07 5.68
CA PRO A 99 8.58 9.10 5.72
C PRO A 99 8.15 7.86 6.53
N LEU A 100 8.31 6.69 5.92
CA LEU A 100 7.90 5.42 6.53
C LEU A 100 8.91 4.97 7.57
N THR A 101 8.43 4.73 8.78
CA THR A 101 9.18 4.05 9.84
C THR A 101 8.85 2.56 9.78
N ILE A 102 9.91 1.75 9.74
CA ILE A 102 9.80 0.29 9.72
C ILE A 102 10.57 -0.22 10.92
N THR A 103 9.92 -1.05 11.72
CA THR A 103 10.52 -1.68 12.89
C THR A 103 10.67 -3.17 12.69
N LYS A 104 11.76 -3.73 13.23
CA LYS A 104 11.94 -5.17 13.30
C LYS A 104 11.31 -5.67 14.57
N GLU A 105 10.33 -6.55 14.46
CA GLU A 105 9.57 -7.08 15.58
C GLU A 105 9.78 -8.59 15.68
N ASN A 106 9.95 -9.09 16.89
CA ASN A 106 9.99 -10.52 17.13
C ASN A 106 8.58 -11.09 17.23
N PHE A 107 8.24 -11.97 16.30
CA PHE A 107 6.95 -12.64 16.23
C PHE A 107 7.09 -14.09 16.74
N ASN A 108 7.35 -14.23 18.04
CA ASN A 108 7.60 -15.47 18.76
C ASN A 108 8.88 -16.21 18.32
N VAL A 109 8.87 -16.93 17.19
CA VAL A 109 9.95 -17.80 16.72
C VAL A 109 10.66 -17.28 15.47
N PHE A 110 10.22 -16.16 14.91
CA PHE A 110 10.83 -15.49 13.77
C PHE A 110 10.64 -13.98 13.88
N ASP A 111 11.48 -13.24 13.16
CA ASP A 111 11.40 -11.79 13.09
C ASP A 111 10.63 -11.37 11.85
N ILE A 112 9.83 -10.31 11.98
CA ILE A 112 9.16 -9.62 10.89
C ILE A 112 9.61 -8.18 10.83
N TRP A 113 9.41 -7.55 9.68
CA TRP A 113 9.44 -6.11 9.56
C TRP A 113 8.01 -5.59 9.54
N PHE A 114 7.75 -4.60 10.37
CA PHE A 114 6.43 -4.02 10.55
C PHE A 114 6.47 -2.53 10.24
N ALA A 115 5.74 -2.11 9.22
CA ALA A 115 5.47 -0.72 8.95
C ALA A 115 4.13 -0.35 9.57
N ASN A 116 4.11 0.68 10.42
CA ASN A 116 2.89 1.17 11.05
C ASN A 116 2.96 2.68 11.23
N SER A 117 1.87 3.38 10.96
CA SER A 117 1.77 4.82 11.17
C SER A 117 0.32 5.29 11.28
N ASP A 118 0.13 6.51 11.77
CA ASP A 118 -1.19 7.15 11.86
C ASP A 118 -1.67 7.72 10.51
N ASN A 119 -0.80 7.82 9.51
CA ASN A 119 -1.20 8.26 8.18
C ASN A 119 -1.80 7.12 7.35
N PHE A 120 -2.51 7.47 6.26
CA PHE A 120 -3.22 6.51 5.41
C PHE A 120 -2.37 5.96 4.25
N PHE A 121 -1.08 6.30 4.22
CA PHE A 121 -0.19 5.99 3.11
C PHE A 121 0.88 4.95 3.45
N THR A 122 0.81 4.33 4.64
CA THR A 122 1.72 3.25 5.05
C THR A 122 1.79 2.12 4.02
N PRO A 123 0.68 1.69 3.38
CA PRO A 123 0.72 0.69 2.31
C PRO A 123 1.59 1.04 1.12
N ASN A 124 1.91 2.31 0.89
CA ASN A 124 2.79 2.73 -0.21
C ASN A 124 4.22 2.20 -0.10
N ILE A 125 4.57 1.52 0.99
CA ILE A 125 5.83 0.77 1.10
C ILE A 125 6.02 -0.19 -0.07
N VAL A 126 4.94 -0.69 -0.69
CA VAL A 126 4.99 -1.58 -1.86
C VAL A 126 5.70 -0.94 -3.06
N TYR A 127 5.74 0.39 -3.14
CA TYR A 127 6.45 1.14 -4.17
C TYR A 127 7.91 1.46 -3.81
N ASP A 128 8.33 1.19 -2.57
CA ASP A 128 9.67 1.50 -2.07
C ASP A 128 10.51 0.26 -1.76
N LEU A 129 9.99 -0.96 -2.00
CA LEU A 129 10.65 -2.22 -1.64
C LEU A 129 12.04 -2.34 -2.27
N GLU A 130 12.21 -1.89 -3.52
CA GLU A 130 13.49 -1.92 -4.22
C GLU A 130 14.57 -1.03 -3.56
N ASN A 131 14.16 0.01 -2.85
CA ASN A 131 15.06 0.92 -2.15
C ASN A 131 15.37 0.47 -0.71
N ARG A 132 14.68 -0.56 -0.21
CA ARG A 132 14.74 -1.04 1.17
C ARG A 132 15.59 -2.31 1.27
N LYS A 133 16.92 -2.13 1.30
CA LYS A 133 17.85 -3.28 1.36
C LYS A 133 17.62 -4.18 2.57
N GLU A 134 17.22 -3.59 3.69
CA GLU A 134 16.93 -4.29 4.96
C GLU A 134 15.74 -5.26 4.88
N LEU A 135 14.86 -5.07 3.89
CA LEU A 135 13.67 -5.91 3.67
C LEU A 135 13.93 -7.03 2.66
N ARG A 136 15.08 -7.06 2.01
CA ARG A 136 15.38 -8.03 0.97
C ARG A 136 15.94 -9.30 1.57
N GLY A 137 15.23 -10.40 1.38
CA GLY A 137 15.79 -11.75 1.52
C GLY A 137 16.43 -12.23 0.22
N SER A 138 17.36 -13.17 0.31
CA SER A 138 18.03 -13.79 -0.86
C SER A 138 17.03 -14.47 -1.82
N LYS A 139 15.85 -14.79 -1.33
CA LYS A 139 14.74 -15.43 -2.08
C LYS A 139 13.49 -14.54 -2.14
N GLY A 140 13.68 -13.23 -2.07
CA GLY A 140 12.59 -12.26 -2.04
C GLY A 140 12.01 -12.07 -0.64
N LEU A 141 10.75 -11.63 -0.57
CA LEU A 141 10.06 -11.39 0.69
C LEU A 141 8.56 -11.75 0.59
N LEU A 142 7.94 -12.05 1.73
CA LEU A 142 6.49 -12.05 1.86
C LEU A 142 6.03 -10.66 2.30
N ILE A 143 4.92 -10.17 1.75
CA ILE A 143 4.31 -8.92 2.14
C ILE A 143 2.79 -9.01 2.17
N GLY A 144 2.19 -8.43 3.22
CA GLY A 144 0.76 -8.18 3.31
C GLY A 144 0.49 -6.76 3.78
N ILE A 145 -0.57 -6.16 3.25
CA ILE A 145 -1.02 -4.81 3.57
C ILE A 145 -2.48 -4.84 4.04
N PRO A 146 -2.71 -5.29 5.29
CA PRO A 146 -4.05 -5.62 5.78
C PRO A 146 -4.99 -4.40 5.84
N HIS A 147 -4.48 -3.24 6.22
CA HIS A 147 -5.25 -2.01 6.32
C HIS A 147 -4.38 -0.77 6.06
N ARG A 148 -5.02 0.39 5.93
CA ARG A 148 -4.38 1.66 5.52
C ARG A 148 -3.24 2.15 6.40
N HIS A 149 -3.03 1.58 7.58
CA HIS A 149 -2.03 2.01 8.56
C HIS A 149 -0.87 1.05 8.72
N SER A 150 -0.89 -0.13 8.09
CA SER A 150 0.16 -1.12 8.33
C SER A 150 0.53 -1.98 7.14
N ALA A 151 1.75 -2.49 7.18
CA ALA A 151 2.24 -3.58 6.35
C ALA A 151 3.12 -4.52 7.16
N ILE A 152 3.03 -5.82 6.88
CA ILE A 152 3.87 -6.86 7.44
C ILE A 152 4.76 -7.39 6.33
N ILE A 153 6.08 -7.49 6.60
CA ILE A 153 7.07 -7.93 5.64
C ILE A 153 7.97 -8.98 6.28
N TYR A 154 8.24 -10.05 5.56
CA TYR A 154 9.14 -11.12 5.98
C TYR A 154 10.15 -11.43 4.88
N PRO A 155 11.44 -11.09 5.04
CA PRO A 155 12.51 -11.48 4.12
C PRO A 155 12.68 -13.01 4.08
N ILE A 156 12.71 -13.62 2.89
CA ILE A 156 12.88 -15.05 2.72
C ILE A 156 14.36 -15.37 2.52
N GLU A 157 14.97 -16.09 3.48
CA GLU A 157 16.37 -16.50 3.44
C GLU A 157 16.52 -18.02 3.40
N ASN A 158 15.62 -18.76 4.05
CA ASN A 158 15.71 -20.18 4.25
C ASN A 158 14.33 -20.78 4.54
N LEU A 159 14.29 -22.08 4.86
CA LEU A 159 13.06 -22.85 5.10
C LEU A 159 12.25 -22.37 6.35
N GLU A 160 12.78 -21.47 7.18
CA GLU A 160 12.00 -20.90 8.28
C GLU A 160 10.78 -20.11 7.79
N VAL A 161 10.74 -19.73 6.49
CA VAL A 161 9.56 -19.15 5.85
C VAL A 161 8.31 -19.99 6.05
N VAL A 162 8.42 -21.33 6.13
CA VAL A 162 7.27 -22.22 6.38
C VAL A 162 6.65 -21.97 7.77
N LYS A 163 7.48 -21.69 8.78
CA LYS A 163 7.01 -21.29 10.11
C LYS A 163 6.41 -19.90 10.08
N ALA A 164 7.06 -18.97 9.36
CA ALA A 164 6.60 -17.59 9.22
C ALA A 164 5.22 -17.53 8.54
N ILE A 165 4.98 -18.32 7.51
CA ILE A 165 3.68 -18.42 6.83
C ILE A 165 2.55 -18.73 7.84
N ASN A 166 2.75 -19.72 8.72
CA ASN A 166 1.75 -20.12 9.71
C ASN A 166 1.42 -19.02 10.75
N GLY A 167 2.28 -18.03 10.92
CA GLY A 167 2.04 -16.89 11.80
C GLY A 167 1.54 -15.66 11.04
N ILE A 168 2.16 -15.32 9.93
CA ILE A 168 1.93 -14.08 9.18
C ILE A 168 0.57 -14.07 8.48
N PHE A 169 0.17 -15.18 7.82
CA PHE A 169 -1.07 -15.23 7.08
C PHE A 169 -2.31 -15.05 7.97
N PRO A 170 -2.43 -15.76 9.11
CA PRO A 170 -3.52 -15.49 10.05
C PRO A 170 -3.46 -14.06 10.63
N ALA A 171 -2.27 -13.54 10.90
CA ALA A 171 -2.12 -12.17 11.42
C ALA A 171 -2.63 -11.13 10.40
N ILE A 172 -2.24 -11.23 9.12
CA ILE A 172 -2.72 -10.36 8.04
C ILE A 172 -4.23 -10.47 7.89
N TYR A 173 -4.78 -11.70 7.90
CA TYR A 173 -6.22 -11.91 7.83
C TYR A 173 -6.97 -11.22 8.96
N ASN A 174 -6.56 -11.43 10.20
CA ASN A 174 -7.20 -10.83 11.38
C ASN A 174 -7.07 -9.31 11.38
N MET A 175 -5.90 -8.77 11.06
CA MET A 175 -5.69 -7.32 10.95
C MET A 175 -6.53 -6.68 9.84
N ASN A 176 -6.79 -7.40 8.75
CA ASN A 176 -7.68 -6.92 7.71
C ASN A 176 -9.14 -6.87 8.20
N VAL A 177 -9.60 -7.92 8.90
CA VAL A 177 -10.98 -8.00 9.40
C VAL A 177 -11.25 -6.98 10.52
N GLU A 178 -10.29 -6.79 11.43
CA GLU A 178 -10.46 -5.98 12.65
C GLU A 178 -9.89 -4.56 12.51
N GLY A 179 -9.03 -4.34 11.55
CA GLY A 179 -8.29 -3.08 11.40
C GLY A 179 -9.10 -1.95 10.77
N PRO A 180 -8.71 -0.70 11.03
CA PRO A 180 -9.41 0.47 10.49
C PRO A 180 -9.10 0.68 9.01
N GLY A 181 -10.14 0.62 8.16
CA GLY A 181 -10.00 0.83 6.72
C GLY A 181 -9.24 -0.30 6.05
N SER A 182 -9.87 -1.48 6.08
CA SER A 182 -9.40 -2.71 5.44
C SER A 182 -8.94 -2.47 4.00
N LEU A 183 -7.80 -3.05 3.64
CA LEU A 183 -7.23 -2.91 2.31
C LEU A 183 -7.19 -4.26 1.60
N SER A 184 -6.38 -5.20 2.08
CA SER A 184 -6.30 -6.55 1.52
C SER A 184 -5.92 -7.58 2.56
N ASN A 185 -6.58 -8.73 2.56
CA ASN A 185 -6.14 -9.89 3.34
C ASN A 185 -5.16 -10.77 2.57
N LYS A 186 -4.79 -10.41 1.33
CA LYS A 186 -3.89 -11.20 0.51
C LYS A 186 -2.45 -11.07 0.96
N VAL A 187 -1.67 -12.12 0.71
CA VAL A 187 -0.22 -12.15 0.93
C VAL A 187 0.46 -12.36 -0.41
N PHE A 188 1.48 -11.56 -0.65
CA PHE A 188 2.26 -11.62 -1.88
C PHE A 188 3.69 -12.05 -1.59
N TRP A 189 4.24 -12.87 -2.47
CA TRP A 189 5.67 -13.06 -2.62
C TRP A 189 6.20 -12.04 -3.62
N TYR A 190 7.17 -11.25 -3.17
CA TYR A 190 7.82 -10.24 -4.00
C TYR A 190 9.28 -10.61 -4.22
N ILE A 191 9.68 -10.66 -5.49
CA ILE A 191 11.06 -10.88 -5.92
C ILE A 191 11.29 -10.18 -7.27
N ASP A 192 12.42 -9.49 -7.42
CA ASP A 192 12.87 -8.85 -8.66
C ASP A 192 11.77 -8.00 -9.35
N GLY A 193 11.11 -7.16 -8.57
CA GLY A 193 10.06 -6.26 -9.08
C GLY A 193 8.70 -6.91 -9.32
N THR A 194 8.56 -8.21 -9.04
CA THR A 194 7.34 -8.96 -9.35
C THR A 194 6.62 -9.41 -8.07
N PHE A 195 5.32 -9.10 -7.98
CA PHE A 195 4.44 -9.62 -6.96
C PHE A 195 3.74 -10.88 -7.46
N THR A 196 3.69 -11.90 -6.63
CA THR A 196 2.95 -13.14 -6.89
C THR A 196 2.03 -13.39 -5.69
N GLU A 197 0.73 -13.39 -5.89
CA GLU A 197 -0.22 -13.74 -4.82
C GLU A 197 -0.02 -15.19 -4.39
N ILE A 198 -0.02 -15.43 -3.07
CA ILE A 198 -0.05 -16.77 -2.48
C ILE A 198 -1.47 -17.01 -1.95
N PRO A 199 -2.34 -17.67 -2.72
CA PRO A 199 -3.70 -17.91 -2.30
C PRO A 199 -3.78 -18.77 -1.05
N TYR A 200 -4.73 -18.45 -0.17
CA TYR A 200 -5.00 -19.21 1.05
C TYR A 200 -6.46 -19.06 1.50
N LYS A 201 -6.87 -19.91 2.42
CA LYS A 201 -8.15 -19.81 3.13
C LYS A 201 -7.94 -19.94 4.63
N MET A 202 -8.76 -19.25 5.39
CA MET A 202 -8.89 -19.41 6.83
C MET A 202 -10.24 -20.06 7.11
N GLU A 203 -10.24 -21.32 7.57
CA GLU A 203 -11.44 -22.09 7.93
C GLU A 203 -11.28 -22.66 9.35
N ASP A 204 -12.20 -22.38 10.24
CA ASP A 204 -12.19 -22.85 11.65
C ASP A 204 -10.84 -22.57 12.35
N GLY A 205 -10.25 -21.40 12.10
CA GLY A 205 -8.96 -20.99 12.66
C GLY A 205 -7.76 -21.72 12.06
N LYS A 206 -7.94 -22.50 10.99
CA LYS A 206 -6.86 -23.24 10.31
C LYS A 206 -6.52 -22.55 8.99
N LEU A 207 -5.22 -22.43 8.73
CA LEU A 207 -4.66 -21.97 7.48
C LEU A 207 -4.61 -23.12 6.47
N GLN A 208 -5.22 -22.93 5.30
CA GLN A 208 -5.06 -23.79 4.15
C GLN A 208 -4.41 -22.99 3.00
N LEU A 209 -3.24 -23.44 2.56
CA LEU A 209 -2.42 -22.77 1.55
C LEU A 209 -2.59 -23.42 0.17
N PHE A 210 -2.60 -22.57 -0.87
CA PHE A 210 -2.66 -22.98 -2.28
C PHE A 210 -1.55 -22.28 -3.08
N PRO A 211 -0.28 -22.52 -2.76
CA PRO A 211 0.83 -21.79 -3.34
C PRO A 211 0.95 -22.07 -4.85
N PRO A 212 1.30 -21.06 -5.66
CA PRO A 212 1.58 -21.24 -7.07
C PRO A 212 2.86 -22.04 -7.29
N ASP A 213 3.00 -22.66 -8.47
CA ASP A 213 4.09 -23.61 -8.79
C ASP A 213 5.48 -22.99 -8.60
N ASN A 214 5.67 -21.73 -8.96
CA ASN A 214 6.95 -21.03 -8.79
C ASN A 214 7.32 -20.83 -7.30
N PHE A 215 6.34 -20.62 -6.44
CA PHE A 215 6.59 -20.52 -4.99
C PHE A 215 6.82 -21.89 -4.36
N LEU A 216 6.14 -22.95 -4.85
CA LEU A 216 6.43 -24.34 -4.46
C LEU A 216 7.84 -24.75 -4.85
N GLN A 217 8.27 -24.38 -6.06
CA GLN A 217 9.65 -24.62 -6.49
C GLN A 217 10.66 -23.94 -5.57
N LEU A 218 10.42 -22.67 -5.23
CA LEU A 218 11.24 -21.96 -4.25
C LEU A 218 11.36 -22.73 -2.93
N LEU A 219 10.24 -23.18 -2.35
CA LEU A 219 10.25 -23.92 -1.08
C LEU A 219 11.07 -25.22 -1.18
N ASN A 220 11.00 -25.91 -2.31
CA ASN A 220 11.79 -27.13 -2.56
C ASN A 220 13.30 -26.84 -2.70
N GLU A 221 13.68 -25.67 -3.25
CA GLU A 221 15.09 -25.25 -3.34
C GLU A 221 15.70 -24.87 -1.98
N LEU A 222 14.87 -24.55 -1.00
CA LEU A 222 15.30 -24.20 0.36
C LEU A 222 15.47 -25.44 1.26
N THR A 223 15.05 -26.62 0.78
CA THR A 223 15.16 -27.91 1.50
C THR A 223 16.54 -28.53 1.28
#